data_c61b680456a6f6411e4c2618b5adb4ef
#
_entry.id   c61b680456a6f6411e4c2618b5adb4ef
#
_cell.length_a   1.000
_cell.length_b   1.000
_cell.length_c   1.000
_cell.angle_alpha   90.00
_cell.angle_beta   90.00
_cell.angle_gamma   90.00
#
_symmetry.space_group_name_H-M   'P 1'
#
loop_
_entity.id
_entity.type
_entity.pdbx_description
1 polymer ?
#
loop_
_entity_poly.entity_id
_entity_poly.type
_entity_poly.pdbx_seq_one_letter_code
_entity_poly.pdbx_strand_id
1 'polypeptide(L)'
;SSFMVSSKVEIITKSYKEGSKAVKWSCDGSPAFEIEDAEKADRGSDIILHIADDCKEFLQKSKIEELLNKYCKFMAVPVAFGKKTEWKDGKNVETDEDNIINNVEPLWTKTPSTLKDEDYKKFYHTLYPMQDEPLFWIHLNVDFPFNLTGILYFPRIKNNIDMQRNKIQLYCNQVFVTDQVEGIVPEFLTLLHGVIDSPDIPLNVSRSYLQSDSNVKKISTYITKKVADRLNSIFKENRKEYEEKWDDLKLFINYGMLSQEDFYDRAKDFALFKDVDGKYFTFEEYKTLIKDNQTDKDGNLVYLYANNKEEQYSYIEAAKQKGYSVLLMEGQLDTPMVNMLEQKLEKSRFTRVDSDIIDRLIVKEDAKKTDLNKEQTDNLSQVFRSQMPKLDKAEFFVEVQALGEQNQPVLITQNEYMRRMKAMSQFQAGMNFYGQMPDSYNIVLNSDHPLVKKVL
;
A
#
# COMPACT_ATOMS: atom_id res chain seq x y z
N SER A 1 6.80 17.07 -32.85
CA SER A 1 6.91 15.64 -32.48
C SER A 1 6.78 14.72 -33.70
N SER A 2 5.92 15.02 -34.69
CA SER A 2 5.77 14.17 -35.90
C SER A 2 7.10 13.94 -36.63
N PHE A 3 7.96 14.96 -36.69
CA PHE A 3 9.30 14.85 -37.31
C PHE A 3 10.30 14.01 -36.51
N MET A 4 9.93 13.49 -35.33
CA MET A 4 10.79 12.50 -34.63
C MET A 4 10.72 11.12 -35.27
N VAL A 5 9.67 10.83 -36.05
CA VAL A 5 9.44 9.52 -36.68
C VAL A 5 9.23 9.62 -38.19
N SER A 6 9.19 10.85 -38.75
CA SER A 6 8.93 11.04 -40.17
C SER A 6 9.92 12.03 -40.79
N SER A 7 10.32 11.76 -42.02
CA SER A 7 11.18 12.61 -42.85
C SER A 7 10.41 13.75 -43.52
N LYS A 8 9.09 13.60 -43.67
CA LYS A 8 8.17 14.58 -44.25
C LYS A 8 6.79 14.40 -43.66
N VAL A 9 6.08 15.54 -43.48
CA VAL A 9 4.66 15.56 -43.04
C VAL A 9 3.86 16.31 -44.07
N GLU A 10 2.72 15.76 -44.49
CA GLU A 10 1.74 16.40 -45.35
C GLU A 10 0.40 16.42 -44.64
N ILE A 11 -0.33 17.55 -44.80
CA ILE A 11 -1.68 17.72 -44.26
C ILE A 11 -2.59 18.22 -45.39
N ILE A 12 -3.57 17.43 -45.78
CA ILE A 12 -4.60 17.81 -46.76
C ILE A 12 -5.87 18.12 -45.97
N THR A 13 -6.33 19.37 -46.02
CA THR A 13 -7.44 19.78 -45.14
C THR A 13 -8.47 20.63 -45.92
N LYS A 14 -9.76 20.42 -45.57
CA LYS A 14 -10.90 21.20 -46.07
C LYS A 14 -11.77 21.62 -44.90
N SER A 15 -12.06 22.92 -44.84
CA SER A 15 -12.90 23.52 -43.81
C SER A 15 -14.35 23.05 -43.92
N TYR A 16 -15.07 23.10 -42.79
CA TYR A 16 -16.51 22.87 -42.73
C TYR A 16 -17.34 23.97 -43.37
N LYS A 17 -16.73 25.14 -43.62
CA LYS A 17 -17.41 26.31 -44.21
C LYS A 17 -17.79 26.00 -45.66
N GLU A 18 -19.03 26.35 -46.04
CA GLU A 18 -19.51 26.17 -47.38
C GLU A 18 -18.68 26.96 -48.39
N GLY A 19 -18.39 26.37 -49.56
CA GLY A 19 -17.55 26.96 -50.61
C GLY A 19 -16.04 26.95 -50.33
N SER A 20 -15.58 26.39 -49.23
CA SER A 20 -14.15 26.31 -48.93
C SER A 20 -13.42 25.37 -49.89
N LYS A 21 -12.26 25.82 -50.40
CA LYS A 21 -11.31 24.95 -51.12
C LYS A 21 -10.45 24.16 -50.17
N ALA A 22 -10.04 22.97 -50.58
CA ALA A 22 -9.05 22.20 -49.88
C ALA A 22 -7.64 22.74 -50.13
N VAL A 23 -6.78 22.61 -49.12
CA VAL A 23 -5.36 23.00 -49.23
C VAL A 23 -4.49 21.84 -48.73
N LYS A 24 -3.28 21.76 -49.26
CA LYS A 24 -2.26 20.84 -48.85
C LYS A 24 -1.07 21.62 -48.26
N TRP A 25 -0.72 21.33 -47.03
CA TRP A 25 0.47 21.82 -46.38
C TRP A 25 1.52 20.70 -46.36
N SER A 26 2.78 21.02 -46.63
CA SER A 26 3.88 20.07 -46.51
C SER A 26 5.13 20.68 -45.91
N CYS A 27 5.88 19.87 -45.13
CA CYS A 27 7.13 20.24 -44.49
C CYS A 27 8.02 19.02 -44.28
N ASP A 28 9.32 19.25 -44.42
CA ASP A 28 10.36 18.22 -44.17
C ASP A 28 11.06 18.39 -42.80
N GLY A 29 10.52 19.21 -41.90
CA GLY A 29 11.11 19.50 -40.58
C GLY A 29 12.03 20.72 -40.59
N SER A 30 12.34 21.30 -41.75
CA SER A 30 12.99 22.61 -41.86
C SER A 30 12.08 23.72 -41.42
N PRO A 31 12.60 24.97 -41.21
CA PRO A 31 11.74 26.13 -40.94
C PRO A 31 10.81 26.50 -42.08
N ALA A 32 11.06 25.99 -43.29
CA ALA A 32 10.23 26.27 -44.48
C ALA A 32 9.09 25.26 -44.60
N PHE A 33 7.96 25.68 -45.12
CA PHE A 33 6.82 24.84 -45.48
C PHE A 33 6.20 25.32 -46.80
N GLU A 34 5.46 24.43 -47.43
CA GLU A 34 4.74 24.72 -48.67
C GLU A 34 3.24 24.60 -48.44
N ILE A 35 2.46 25.48 -49.10
CA ILE A 35 0.99 25.41 -49.15
C ILE A 35 0.58 25.46 -50.60
N GLU A 36 -0.24 24.50 -51.03
CA GLU A 36 -0.77 24.42 -52.39
C GLU A 36 -2.27 24.09 -52.37
N ASP A 37 -2.95 24.40 -53.47
CA ASP A 37 -4.35 23.99 -53.65
C ASP A 37 -4.41 22.46 -53.75
N ALA A 38 -5.46 21.88 -53.18
CA ALA A 38 -5.68 20.42 -53.19
C ALA A 38 -7.13 20.08 -53.48
N GLU A 39 -7.37 18.83 -53.87
CA GLU A 39 -8.71 18.28 -53.99
C GLU A 39 -9.06 17.41 -52.82
N LYS A 40 -10.19 17.65 -52.17
CA LYS A 40 -10.77 16.81 -51.10
C LYS A 40 -12.30 16.95 -51.18
N ALA A 41 -12.97 15.82 -51.32
CA ALA A 41 -14.44 15.77 -51.43
C ALA A 41 -15.11 16.26 -50.16
N ASP A 42 -14.76 15.69 -49.02
CA ASP A 42 -15.38 15.94 -47.73
C ASP A 42 -14.55 16.85 -46.84
N ARG A 43 -15.21 17.54 -45.90
CA ARG A 43 -14.55 18.29 -44.83
C ARG A 43 -13.68 17.35 -43.98
N GLY A 44 -12.62 17.92 -43.42
CA GLY A 44 -11.72 17.17 -42.52
C GLY A 44 -10.26 17.33 -42.91
N SER A 45 -9.39 16.64 -42.22
CA SER A 45 -7.95 16.67 -42.45
C SER A 45 -7.37 15.25 -42.54
N ASP A 46 -6.55 15.04 -43.59
CA ASP A 46 -5.74 13.84 -43.73
C ASP A 46 -4.32 14.24 -43.35
N ILE A 47 -3.73 13.56 -42.38
CA ILE A 47 -2.36 13.76 -41.93
C ILE A 47 -1.51 12.58 -42.40
N ILE A 48 -0.53 12.83 -43.25
CA ILE A 48 0.32 11.85 -43.89
C ILE A 48 1.74 11.97 -43.34
N LEU A 49 2.22 10.95 -42.64
CA LEU A 49 3.58 10.89 -42.13
C LEU A 49 4.41 9.98 -43.04
N HIS A 50 5.43 10.53 -43.70
CA HIS A 50 6.40 9.75 -44.42
C HIS A 50 7.44 9.23 -43.45
N ILE A 51 7.27 8.00 -43.01
CA ILE A 51 8.07 7.40 -41.93
C ILE A 51 9.54 7.29 -42.34
N ALA A 52 10.42 7.74 -41.45
CA ALA A 52 11.88 7.65 -41.63
C ALA A 52 12.37 6.20 -41.60
N ASP A 53 13.51 5.94 -42.25
CA ASP A 53 14.02 4.59 -42.44
C ASP A 53 14.35 3.86 -41.13
N ASP A 54 14.73 4.57 -40.10
CA ASP A 54 15.03 4.07 -38.74
C ASP A 54 13.77 3.87 -37.89
N CYS A 55 12.60 4.28 -38.38
CA CYS A 55 11.32 4.24 -37.67
C CYS A 55 10.26 3.31 -38.31
N LYS A 56 10.70 2.37 -39.20
CA LYS A 56 9.80 1.48 -39.96
C LYS A 56 8.88 0.58 -39.12
N GLU A 57 9.14 0.41 -37.83
CA GLU A 57 8.23 -0.28 -36.92
C GLU A 57 6.83 0.33 -36.88
N PHE A 58 6.70 1.66 -37.05
CA PHE A 58 5.43 2.37 -37.10
C PHE A 58 4.62 2.16 -38.40
N LEU A 59 5.15 1.46 -39.37
CA LEU A 59 4.40 0.97 -40.54
C LEU A 59 3.66 -0.34 -40.28
N GLN A 60 3.96 -1.01 -39.14
CA GLN A 60 3.31 -2.27 -38.79
C GLN A 60 1.96 -2.01 -38.12
N LYS A 61 0.90 -2.68 -38.64
CA LYS A 61 -0.47 -2.58 -38.12
C LYS A 61 -0.53 -2.89 -36.60
N SER A 62 0.13 -3.96 -36.18
CA SER A 62 0.19 -4.37 -34.77
C SER A 62 0.80 -3.31 -33.85
N LYS A 63 1.85 -2.60 -34.33
CA LYS A 63 2.48 -1.52 -33.55
C LYS A 63 1.55 -0.32 -33.37
N ILE A 64 0.88 0.07 -34.44
CA ILE A 64 -0.11 1.17 -34.34
C ILE A 64 -1.30 0.78 -33.47
N GLU A 65 -1.79 -0.45 -33.58
CA GLU A 65 -2.87 -0.98 -32.76
C GLU A 65 -2.51 -1.00 -31.27
N GLU A 66 -1.30 -1.41 -30.91
CA GLU A 66 -0.75 -1.33 -29.57
C GLU A 66 -0.78 0.11 -29.01
N LEU A 67 -0.26 1.07 -29.80
CA LEU A 67 -0.22 2.48 -29.43
C LEU A 67 -1.61 3.10 -29.26
N LEU A 68 -2.52 2.82 -30.21
CA LEU A 68 -3.90 3.29 -30.13
C LEU A 68 -4.63 2.72 -28.91
N ASN A 69 -4.45 1.43 -28.61
CA ASN A 69 -5.02 0.79 -27.42
C ASN A 69 -4.45 1.37 -26.13
N LYS A 70 -3.17 1.74 -26.12
CA LYS A 70 -2.52 2.34 -24.94
C LYS A 70 -3.00 3.78 -24.68
N TYR A 71 -2.98 4.63 -25.72
CA TYR A 71 -3.17 6.06 -25.54
C TYR A 71 -4.59 6.55 -25.84
N CYS A 72 -5.31 5.84 -26.69
CA CYS A 72 -6.61 6.28 -27.20
C CYS A 72 -7.80 5.49 -26.68
N LYS A 73 -7.58 4.43 -25.86
CA LYS A 73 -8.58 3.47 -25.39
C LYS A 73 -9.88 4.11 -24.87
N PHE A 74 -9.79 5.30 -24.29
CA PHE A 74 -10.92 5.99 -23.67
C PHE A 74 -11.14 7.40 -24.21
N MET A 75 -10.55 7.74 -25.36
CA MET A 75 -10.76 9.07 -25.96
C MET A 75 -12.25 9.33 -26.19
N ALA A 76 -12.69 10.57 -25.98
CA ALA A 76 -14.08 10.99 -26.12
C ALA A 76 -14.57 11.04 -27.58
N VAL A 77 -13.67 10.89 -28.56
CA VAL A 77 -13.98 10.84 -29.98
C VAL A 77 -13.74 9.42 -30.49
N PRO A 78 -14.67 8.83 -31.29
CA PRO A 78 -14.48 7.50 -31.86
C PRO A 78 -13.23 7.44 -32.73
N VAL A 79 -12.41 6.43 -32.52
CA VAL A 79 -11.20 6.14 -33.29
C VAL A 79 -11.44 4.84 -34.07
N ALA A 80 -11.54 4.97 -35.40
CA ALA A 80 -11.65 3.82 -36.28
C ALA A 80 -10.25 3.35 -36.71
N PHE A 81 -9.98 2.05 -36.56
CA PHE A 81 -8.74 1.44 -37.04
C PHE A 81 -9.01 0.10 -37.71
N GLY A 82 -8.93 0.07 -39.04
CA GLY A 82 -9.30 -1.06 -39.84
C GLY A 82 -10.82 -1.33 -39.87
N LYS A 83 -11.18 -2.51 -40.31
CA LYS A 83 -12.58 -2.96 -40.39
C LYS A 83 -12.84 -4.04 -39.32
N LYS A 84 -14.10 -4.18 -38.91
CA LYS A 84 -14.50 -5.30 -38.04
C LYS A 84 -14.29 -6.60 -38.77
N THR A 85 -13.90 -7.62 -38.04
CA THR A 85 -13.77 -8.98 -38.56
C THR A 85 -14.84 -9.87 -37.91
N GLU A 86 -15.49 -10.71 -38.71
CA GLU A 86 -16.38 -11.77 -38.26
C GLU A 86 -15.79 -13.14 -38.57
N TRP A 87 -15.99 -14.08 -37.64
CA TRP A 87 -15.59 -15.47 -37.88
C TRP A 87 -16.64 -16.18 -38.74
N LYS A 88 -16.32 -16.46 -40.02
CA LYS A 88 -17.15 -17.20 -40.96
C LYS A 88 -16.35 -18.32 -41.61
N ASP A 89 -16.89 -19.53 -41.64
CA ASP A 89 -16.33 -20.71 -42.34
C ASP A 89 -14.86 -21.00 -41.95
N GLY A 90 -14.50 -20.86 -40.67
CA GLY A 90 -13.16 -21.14 -40.20
C GLY A 90 -12.09 -20.05 -40.49
N LYS A 91 -12.54 -18.85 -40.94
CA LYS A 91 -11.66 -17.69 -41.24
C LYS A 91 -12.25 -16.40 -40.69
N ASN A 92 -11.35 -15.46 -40.34
CA ASN A 92 -11.76 -14.10 -40.07
C ASN A 92 -12.00 -13.37 -41.40
N VAL A 93 -13.21 -12.88 -41.61
CA VAL A 93 -13.60 -12.12 -42.81
C VAL A 93 -13.82 -10.67 -42.40
N GLU A 94 -13.20 -9.72 -43.10
CA GLU A 94 -13.45 -8.29 -42.87
C GLU A 94 -14.86 -7.93 -43.35
N THR A 95 -15.55 -7.10 -42.56
CA THR A 95 -16.85 -6.54 -42.89
C THR A 95 -16.69 -5.13 -43.47
N ASP A 96 -17.77 -4.52 -43.93
CA ASP A 96 -17.76 -3.11 -44.38
C ASP A 96 -17.80 -2.11 -43.21
N GLU A 97 -18.00 -2.57 -41.97
CA GLU A 97 -18.10 -1.71 -40.78
C GLU A 97 -16.71 -1.33 -40.24
N ASP A 98 -16.58 -0.06 -39.88
CA ASP A 98 -15.36 0.44 -39.22
C ASP A 98 -15.19 -0.21 -37.84
N ASN A 99 -13.95 -0.61 -37.53
CA ASN A 99 -13.57 -1.09 -36.22
C ASN A 99 -13.25 0.07 -35.29
N ILE A 100 -14.20 0.46 -34.44
CA ILE A 100 -14.00 1.48 -33.41
C ILE A 100 -13.30 0.81 -32.23
N ILE A 101 -12.06 1.26 -31.95
CA ILE A 101 -11.16 0.63 -30.98
C ILE A 101 -11.29 1.16 -29.56
N ASN A 102 -11.94 2.32 -29.39
CA ASN A 102 -12.02 3.00 -28.09
C ASN A 102 -13.45 3.04 -27.54
N ASN A 103 -13.53 3.19 -26.23
CA ASN A 103 -14.78 3.45 -25.51
C ASN A 103 -14.88 4.95 -25.21
N VAL A 104 -15.78 5.64 -25.90
CA VAL A 104 -15.97 7.09 -25.79
C VAL A 104 -16.65 7.54 -24.49
N GLU A 105 -17.33 6.63 -23.80
CA GLU A 105 -18.03 6.88 -22.53
C GLU A 105 -17.55 5.91 -21.45
N PRO A 106 -16.30 6.06 -20.97
CA PRO A 106 -15.78 5.19 -19.94
C PRO A 106 -16.55 5.35 -18.63
N LEU A 107 -16.49 4.31 -17.79
CA LEU A 107 -17.33 4.21 -16.59
C LEU A 107 -17.20 5.40 -15.65
N TRP A 108 -16.00 5.97 -15.50
CA TRP A 108 -15.74 7.08 -14.57
C TRP A 108 -16.35 8.42 -15.00
N THR A 109 -16.83 8.55 -16.24
CA THR A 109 -17.54 9.76 -16.72
C THR A 109 -19.03 9.71 -16.44
N LYS A 110 -19.55 8.54 -16.03
CA LYS A 110 -20.96 8.34 -15.72
C LYS A 110 -21.31 8.77 -14.30
N THR A 111 -22.54 9.17 -14.09
CA THR A 111 -23.04 9.53 -12.76
C THR A 111 -23.06 8.30 -11.84
N PRO A 112 -22.42 8.32 -10.64
CA PRO A 112 -22.35 7.15 -9.76
C PRO A 112 -23.70 6.51 -9.42
N SER A 113 -24.76 7.32 -9.25
CA SER A 113 -26.10 6.85 -8.91
C SER A 113 -26.77 6.01 -10.01
N THR A 114 -26.26 6.03 -11.23
CA THR A 114 -26.77 5.23 -12.36
C THR A 114 -26.07 3.88 -12.51
N LEU A 115 -25.02 3.63 -11.72
CA LEU A 115 -24.15 2.47 -11.83
C LEU A 115 -24.45 1.45 -10.73
N LYS A 116 -24.25 0.16 -11.07
CA LYS A 116 -24.34 -0.96 -10.15
C LYS A 116 -22.97 -1.54 -9.85
N ASP A 117 -22.86 -2.35 -8.81
CA ASP A 117 -21.62 -3.02 -8.41
C ASP A 117 -21.01 -3.85 -9.53
N GLU A 118 -21.86 -4.52 -10.33
CA GLU A 118 -21.41 -5.31 -11.47
C GLU A 118 -20.70 -4.47 -12.54
N ASP A 119 -21.14 -3.22 -12.74
CA ASP A 119 -20.49 -2.29 -13.70
C ASP A 119 -19.07 -1.97 -13.27
N TYR A 120 -18.87 -1.70 -11.96
CA TYR A 120 -17.56 -1.43 -11.40
C TYR A 120 -16.63 -2.65 -11.48
N LYS A 121 -17.12 -3.83 -11.13
CA LYS A 121 -16.36 -5.09 -11.22
C LYS A 121 -15.96 -5.40 -12.66
N LYS A 122 -16.89 -5.28 -13.60
CA LYS A 122 -16.63 -5.50 -15.02
C LYS A 122 -15.57 -4.51 -15.54
N PHE A 123 -15.67 -3.25 -15.13
CA PHE A 123 -14.69 -2.24 -15.52
C PHE A 123 -13.32 -2.54 -14.92
N TYR A 124 -13.25 -2.97 -13.67
CA TYR A 124 -12.00 -3.41 -13.05
C TYR A 124 -11.31 -4.52 -13.83
N HIS A 125 -12.05 -5.56 -14.22
CA HIS A 125 -11.51 -6.65 -15.04
C HIS A 125 -11.16 -6.22 -16.47
N THR A 126 -11.76 -5.16 -17.00
CA THR A 126 -11.35 -4.56 -18.28
C THR A 126 -9.98 -3.87 -18.17
N LEU A 127 -9.68 -3.30 -17.02
CA LEU A 127 -8.36 -2.67 -16.75
C LEU A 127 -7.30 -3.70 -16.33
N TYR A 128 -7.72 -4.70 -15.53
CA TYR A 128 -6.84 -5.68 -14.87
C TYR A 128 -7.38 -7.12 -15.03
N PRO A 129 -7.29 -7.71 -16.23
CA PRO A 129 -7.94 -9.01 -16.51
C PRO A 129 -7.45 -10.17 -15.66
N MET A 130 -6.22 -10.10 -15.13
CA MET A 130 -5.56 -11.17 -14.38
C MET A 130 -5.59 -10.94 -12.85
N GLN A 131 -6.31 -9.92 -12.38
CA GLN A 131 -6.39 -9.62 -10.95
C GLN A 131 -7.66 -10.24 -10.33
N ASP A 132 -7.56 -10.58 -9.03
CA ASP A 132 -8.72 -10.95 -8.21
C ASP A 132 -9.70 -9.79 -8.11
N GLU A 133 -10.97 -10.05 -7.77
CA GLU A 133 -11.95 -8.99 -7.53
C GLU A 133 -11.48 -7.99 -6.47
N PRO A 134 -11.73 -6.68 -6.66
CA PRO A 134 -11.39 -5.66 -5.68
C PRO A 134 -12.27 -5.81 -4.43
N LEU A 135 -11.76 -5.38 -3.29
CA LEU A 135 -12.50 -5.39 -2.02
C LEU A 135 -13.70 -4.42 -2.05
N PHE A 136 -13.48 -3.24 -2.61
CA PHE A 136 -14.44 -2.17 -2.84
C PHE A 136 -13.80 -1.07 -3.72
N TRP A 137 -14.55 -0.01 -3.99
CA TRP A 137 -14.11 1.10 -4.85
C TRP A 137 -14.62 2.44 -4.36
N ILE A 138 -14.01 3.49 -4.89
CA ILE A 138 -14.41 4.88 -4.73
C ILE A 138 -14.59 5.48 -6.11
N HIS A 139 -15.77 6.02 -6.40
CA HIS A 139 -16.02 6.81 -7.58
C HIS A 139 -15.78 8.28 -7.27
N LEU A 140 -14.77 8.88 -7.89
CA LEU A 140 -14.44 10.29 -7.78
C LEU A 140 -15.25 11.06 -8.83
N ASN A 141 -15.94 12.13 -8.40
CA ASN A 141 -16.66 13.01 -9.30
C ASN A 141 -16.72 14.41 -8.65
N VAL A 142 -15.85 15.30 -9.06
CA VAL A 142 -15.65 16.65 -8.52
C VAL A 142 -15.51 17.62 -9.68
N ASP A 143 -16.25 18.73 -9.62
CA ASP A 143 -16.22 19.80 -10.61
C ASP A 143 -15.74 21.14 -10.03
N PHE A 144 -15.66 21.25 -8.70
CA PHE A 144 -15.15 22.43 -8.00
C PHE A 144 -14.47 22.05 -6.68
N PRO A 145 -13.31 22.61 -6.30
CA PRO A 145 -12.54 23.72 -6.92
C PRO A 145 -11.60 23.30 -8.06
N PHE A 146 -11.63 22.05 -8.46
CA PHE A 146 -10.89 21.46 -9.58
C PHE A 146 -11.74 20.35 -10.22
N ASN A 147 -11.45 20.03 -11.46
CA ASN A 147 -12.12 18.95 -12.16
C ASN A 147 -11.36 17.64 -11.91
N LEU A 148 -12.03 16.68 -11.27
CA LEU A 148 -11.47 15.36 -10.99
C LEU A 148 -12.57 14.32 -11.13
N THR A 149 -12.36 13.39 -12.02
CA THR A 149 -13.17 12.18 -12.13
C THR A 149 -12.28 10.94 -12.04
N GLY A 150 -12.85 9.79 -11.77
CA GLY A 150 -12.08 8.57 -11.69
C GLY A 150 -12.73 7.49 -10.84
N ILE A 151 -12.14 6.31 -10.87
CA ILE A 151 -12.53 5.21 -10.00
C ILE A 151 -11.26 4.61 -9.42
N LEU A 152 -11.16 4.62 -8.10
CA LEU A 152 -10.08 3.97 -7.37
C LEU A 152 -10.62 2.67 -6.76
N TYR A 153 -9.87 1.60 -6.92
CA TYR A 153 -10.18 0.27 -6.41
C TYR A 153 -9.20 -0.12 -5.32
N PHE A 154 -9.70 -0.77 -4.28
CA PHE A 154 -8.90 -1.42 -3.25
C PHE A 154 -8.65 -2.86 -3.67
N PRO A 155 -7.45 -3.22 -4.12
CA PRO A 155 -7.11 -4.59 -4.45
C PRO A 155 -6.89 -5.41 -3.17
N ARG A 156 -6.89 -6.74 -3.29
CA ARG A 156 -6.39 -7.60 -2.22
C ARG A 156 -4.87 -7.52 -2.18
N ILE A 157 -4.32 -6.94 -1.11
CA ILE A 157 -2.88 -6.76 -0.96
C ILE A 157 -2.30 -8.00 -0.29
N LYS A 158 -1.70 -8.89 -1.08
CA LYS A 158 -0.94 -10.04 -0.57
C LYS A 158 0.52 -9.59 -0.36
N ASN A 159 0.98 -9.62 0.86
CA ASN A 159 2.35 -9.52 1.42
C ASN A 159 3.53 -8.92 0.59
N ASN A 160 3.33 -8.36 -0.61
CA ASN A 160 4.40 -7.77 -1.41
C ASN A 160 3.99 -6.40 -1.95
N ILE A 161 4.43 -5.35 -1.26
CA ILE A 161 4.13 -3.95 -1.60
C ILE A 161 4.66 -3.58 -2.99
N ASP A 162 5.85 -4.04 -3.35
CA ASP A 162 6.52 -3.61 -4.58
C ASP A 162 5.84 -4.13 -5.86
N MET A 163 5.20 -5.31 -5.81
CA MET A 163 4.51 -5.88 -6.97
C MET A 163 3.14 -5.23 -7.25
N GLN A 164 2.62 -4.40 -6.35
CA GLN A 164 1.27 -3.82 -6.45
C GLN A 164 1.28 -2.31 -6.72
N ARG A 165 2.44 -1.68 -6.68
CA ARG A 165 2.58 -0.25 -6.97
C ARG A 165 2.31 0.06 -8.44
N ASN A 166 1.92 1.32 -8.70
CA ASN A 166 1.80 1.89 -10.06
C ASN A 166 0.74 1.22 -10.94
N LYS A 167 -0.43 0.95 -10.37
CA LYS A 167 -1.60 0.45 -11.11
C LYS A 167 -2.67 1.52 -11.35
N ILE A 168 -2.46 2.74 -10.88
CA ILE A 168 -3.35 3.87 -11.19
C ILE A 168 -2.94 4.45 -12.54
N GLN A 169 -3.90 4.59 -13.44
CA GLN A 169 -3.73 5.21 -14.74
C GLN A 169 -4.23 6.65 -14.70
N LEU A 170 -3.37 7.59 -15.06
CA LEU A 170 -3.71 9.01 -15.16
C LEU A 170 -4.15 9.36 -16.55
N TYR A 171 -5.28 10.03 -16.63
CA TYR A 171 -5.84 10.59 -17.85
C TYR A 171 -6.00 12.11 -17.73
N CYS A 172 -6.04 12.79 -18.87
CA CYS A 172 -6.45 14.18 -19.00
C CYS A 172 -7.47 14.27 -20.13
N ASN A 173 -8.71 14.61 -19.80
CA ASN A 173 -9.82 14.59 -20.76
C ASN A 173 -9.91 13.26 -21.54
N GLN A 174 -9.86 12.13 -20.81
CA GLN A 174 -9.92 10.76 -21.34
C GLN A 174 -8.73 10.34 -22.23
N VAL A 175 -7.68 11.17 -22.33
CA VAL A 175 -6.43 10.82 -23.01
C VAL A 175 -5.43 10.30 -21.98
N PHE A 176 -4.87 9.12 -22.21
CA PHE A 176 -3.87 8.54 -21.31
C PHE A 176 -2.60 9.39 -21.21
N VAL A 177 -2.17 9.66 -19.99
CA VAL A 177 -0.96 10.46 -19.71
C VAL A 177 0.18 9.56 -19.21
N THR A 178 -0.06 8.83 -18.10
CA THR A 178 0.94 7.99 -17.46
C THR A 178 0.29 6.99 -16.51
N ASP A 179 0.98 5.91 -16.23
CA ASP A 179 0.70 4.97 -15.14
C ASP A 179 1.61 5.17 -13.92
N GLN A 180 2.49 6.17 -13.97
CA GLN A 180 3.38 6.53 -12.89
C GLN A 180 2.86 7.78 -12.18
N VAL A 181 2.04 7.55 -11.14
CA VAL A 181 1.37 8.63 -10.38
C VAL A 181 2.16 9.07 -9.13
N GLU A 182 3.40 8.62 -8.99
CA GLU A 182 4.30 9.08 -7.93
C GLU A 182 4.46 10.59 -7.99
N GLY A 183 4.29 11.24 -6.83
CA GLY A 183 4.29 12.71 -6.73
C GLY A 183 2.96 13.40 -7.09
N ILE A 184 1.98 12.69 -7.66
CA ILE A 184 0.63 13.18 -7.88
C ILE A 184 -0.27 12.80 -6.70
N VAL A 185 -0.11 11.59 -6.18
CA VAL A 185 -0.78 11.10 -4.98
C VAL A 185 0.27 10.70 -3.94
N PRO A 186 -0.07 10.69 -2.63
CA PRO A 186 0.80 10.13 -1.60
C PRO A 186 1.19 8.69 -1.90
N GLU A 187 2.37 8.31 -1.47
CA GLU A 187 2.96 7.00 -1.81
C GLU A 187 2.07 5.81 -1.45
N PHE A 188 1.41 5.84 -0.28
CA PHE A 188 0.51 4.75 0.13
C PHE A 188 -0.70 4.59 -0.80
N LEU A 189 -1.16 5.67 -1.45
CA LEU A 189 -2.25 5.60 -2.41
C LEU A 189 -1.83 4.93 -3.74
N THR A 190 -0.54 4.82 -4.02
CA THR A 190 -0.04 4.08 -5.20
C THR A 190 -0.30 2.58 -5.12
N LEU A 191 -0.69 2.07 -3.94
CA LEU A 191 -1.15 0.69 -3.75
C LEU A 191 -2.57 0.44 -4.27
N LEU A 192 -3.34 1.50 -4.54
CA LEU A 192 -4.66 1.39 -5.16
C LEU A 192 -4.53 1.14 -6.66
N HIS A 193 -5.57 0.58 -7.24
CA HIS A 193 -5.74 0.41 -8.68
C HIS A 193 -6.77 1.41 -9.21
N GLY A 194 -6.80 1.64 -10.51
CA GLY A 194 -7.90 2.40 -11.14
C GLY A 194 -7.47 3.50 -12.06
N VAL A 195 -8.32 4.51 -12.14
CA VAL A 195 -8.18 5.62 -13.06
C VAL A 195 -8.41 6.94 -12.33
N ILE A 196 -7.56 7.91 -12.63
CA ILE A 196 -7.74 9.33 -12.28
C ILE A 196 -7.75 10.11 -13.59
N ASP A 197 -8.76 10.96 -13.78
CA ASP A 197 -8.87 11.84 -14.94
C ASP A 197 -9.08 13.27 -14.47
N SER A 198 -8.13 14.15 -14.78
CA SER A 198 -8.19 15.56 -14.41
C SER A 198 -7.45 16.44 -15.42
N PRO A 199 -8.15 17.45 -15.99
CA PRO A 199 -7.51 18.46 -16.82
C PRO A 199 -6.65 19.44 -16.02
N ASP A 200 -6.82 19.49 -14.69
CA ASP A 200 -6.13 20.44 -13.82
C ASP A 200 -4.76 19.92 -13.35
N ILE A 201 -4.41 18.67 -13.69
CA ILE A 201 -3.06 18.12 -13.48
C ILE A 201 -2.18 18.53 -14.66
N PRO A 202 -1.10 19.28 -14.44
CA PRO A 202 -0.23 19.73 -15.51
C PRO A 202 0.40 18.54 -16.26
N LEU A 203 0.32 18.56 -17.59
CA LEU A 203 0.87 17.51 -18.47
C LEU A 203 2.40 17.57 -18.63
N ASN A 204 3.12 18.12 -17.69
CA ASN A 204 4.57 18.26 -17.84
C ASN A 204 5.31 16.98 -17.48
N VAL A 205 6.21 16.58 -18.36
CA VAL A 205 6.96 15.30 -18.35
C VAL A 205 7.94 15.17 -17.17
N SER A 206 8.28 16.27 -16.49
CA SER A 206 9.23 16.22 -15.39
C SER A 206 8.52 16.07 -14.04
N ARG A 207 8.71 14.93 -13.42
CA ARG A 207 8.12 14.55 -12.11
C ARG A 207 8.34 15.58 -10.99
N SER A 208 9.47 16.31 -11.01
CA SER A 208 9.80 17.35 -10.04
C SER A 208 8.90 18.60 -10.15
N TYR A 209 8.32 18.83 -11.31
CA TYR A 209 7.43 19.96 -11.56
C TYR A 209 6.02 19.73 -11.02
N LEU A 210 5.53 18.49 -11.12
CA LEU A 210 4.19 18.10 -10.63
C LEU A 210 4.08 18.20 -9.10
N GLN A 211 5.12 17.84 -8.35
CA GLN A 211 5.13 17.89 -6.88
C GLN A 211 5.00 19.30 -6.29
N SER A 212 5.42 20.33 -7.02
CA SER A 212 5.36 21.72 -6.56
C SER A 212 4.07 22.44 -6.92
N ASP A 213 3.23 21.86 -7.79
CA ASP A 213 1.98 22.47 -8.23
C ASP A 213 0.93 22.46 -7.11
N SER A 214 0.33 23.62 -6.86
CA SER A 214 -0.69 23.79 -5.82
C SER A 214 -1.96 22.99 -6.10
N ASN A 215 -2.32 22.75 -7.36
CA ASN A 215 -3.49 21.97 -7.75
C ASN A 215 -3.24 20.47 -7.50
N VAL A 216 -2.05 19.96 -7.81
CA VAL A 216 -1.66 18.59 -7.51
C VAL A 216 -1.78 18.32 -6.00
N LYS A 217 -1.29 19.23 -5.15
CA LYS A 217 -1.42 19.10 -3.69
C LYS A 217 -2.89 19.07 -3.23
N LYS A 218 -3.73 19.94 -3.77
CA LYS A 218 -5.17 19.96 -3.45
C LYS A 218 -5.86 18.67 -3.87
N ILE A 219 -5.59 18.17 -5.07
CA ILE A 219 -6.11 16.92 -5.60
C ILE A 219 -5.66 15.74 -4.70
N SER A 220 -4.37 15.67 -4.38
CA SER A 220 -3.78 14.67 -3.51
C SER A 220 -4.47 14.64 -2.12
N THR A 221 -4.61 15.81 -1.48
CA THR A 221 -5.29 15.93 -0.18
C THR A 221 -6.75 15.52 -0.26
N TYR A 222 -7.44 15.89 -1.33
CA TYR A 222 -8.83 15.52 -1.55
C TYR A 222 -9.01 14.00 -1.72
N ILE A 223 -8.18 13.36 -2.54
CA ILE A 223 -8.22 11.91 -2.74
C ILE A 223 -7.96 11.20 -1.40
N THR A 224 -6.93 11.62 -0.65
CA THR A 224 -6.62 11.07 0.68
C THR A 224 -7.81 11.14 1.62
N LYS A 225 -8.49 12.30 1.66
CA LYS A 225 -9.71 12.49 2.45
C LYS A 225 -10.81 11.53 2.01
N LYS A 226 -11.09 11.45 0.71
CA LYS A 226 -12.16 10.57 0.17
C LYS A 226 -11.88 9.09 0.45
N VAL A 227 -10.63 8.67 0.39
CA VAL A 227 -10.20 7.33 0.74
C VAL A 227 -10.48 7.05 2.22
N ALA A 228 -10.09 7.94 3.13
CA ALA A 228 -10.36 7.81 4.56
C ALA A 228 -11.87 7.83 4.86
N ASP A 229 -12.63 8.74 4.24
CA ASP A 229 -14.09 8.83 4.42
C ASP A 229 -14.78 7.52 3.97
N ARG A 230 -14.35 6.92 2.86
CA ARG A 230 -14.92 5.65 2.37
C ARG A 230 -14.61 4.49 3.31
N LEU A 231 -13.37 4.37 3.78
CA LEU A 231 -12.98 3.36 4.77
C LEU A 231 -13.82 3.49 6.05
N ASN A 232 -13.98 4.71 6.56
CA ASN A 232 -14.81 4.99 7.73
C ASN A 232 -16.29 4.65 7.49
N SER A 233 -16.83 4.94 6.31
CA SER A 233 -18.22 4.55 5.96
C SER A 233 -18.40 3.04 6.01
N ILE A 234 -17.52 2.27 5.35
CA ILE A 234 -17.61 0.80 5.35
C ILE A 234 -17.50 0.26 6.78
N PHE A 235 -16.58 0.80 7.57
CA PHE A 235 -16.43 0.45 8.99
C PHE A 235 -17.72 0.66 9.77
N LYS A 236 -18.40 1.81 9.57
CA LYS A 236 -19.64 2.14 10.29
C LYS A 236 -20.87 1.40 9.77
N GLU A 237 -20.95 1.18 8.46
CA GLU A 237 -22.08 0.53 7.80
C GLU A 237 -22.13 -0.97 8.12
N ASN A 238 -20.98 -1.65 8.09
CA ASN A 238 -20.87 -3.08 8.34
C ASN A 238 -19.54 -3.45 9.00
N ARG A 239 -19.48 -3.30 10.31
CA ARG A 239 -18.29 -3.61 11.13
C ARG A 239 -17.75 -5.02 10.87
N LYS A 240 -18.64 -6.01 10.80
CA LYS A 240 -18.25 -7.41 10.63
C LYS A 240 -17.58 -7.65 9.29
N GLU A 241 -18.14 -7.13 8.21
CA GLU A 241 -17.56 -7.22 6.87
C GLU A 241 -16.20 -6.51 6.80
N TYR A 242 -16.07 -5.37 7.48
CA TYR A 242 -14.81 -4.65 7.58
C TYR A 242 -13.72 -5.47 8.30
N GLU A 243 -14.07 -6.12 9.40
CA GLU A 243 -13.16 -7.03 10.13
C GLU A 243 -12.72 -8.22 9.27
N GLU A 244 -13.62 -8.82 8.49
CA GLU A 244 -13.30 -9.90 7.56
C GLU A 244 -12.32 -9.47 6.45
N LYS A 245 -12.33 -8.20 6.08
CA LYS A 245 -11.41 -7.60 5.09
C LYS A 245 -10.16 -7.00 5.71
N TRP A 246 -10.06 -6.96 7.04
CA TRP A 246 -8.98 -6.24 7.73
C TRP A 246 -7.57 -6.71 7.37
N ASP A 247 -7.36 -8.00 7.24
CA ASP A 247 -6.05 -8.56 6.90
C ASP A 247 -5.57 -8.11 5.50
N ASP A 248 -6.50 -7.87 4.56
CA ASP A 248 -6.22 -7.29 3.24
C ASP A 248 -6.05 -5.75 3.28
N LEU A 249 -6.63 -5.06 4.26
CA LEU A 249 -6.61 -3.60 4.40
C LEU A 249 -5.48 -3.09 5.31
N LYS A 250 -5.07 -3.89 6.27
CA LYS A 250 -4.13 -3.51 7.34
C LYS A 250 -2.86 -2.86 6.79
N LEU A 251 -2.27 -3.47 5.77
CA LEU A 251 -1.01 -2.97 5.19
C LEU A 251 -1.18 -1.57 4.59
N PHE A 252 -2.25 -1.35 3.83
CA PHE A 252 -2.57 -0.06 3.24
C PHE A 252 -2.81 1.01 4.31
N ILE A 253 -3.65 0.71 5.31
CA ILE A 253 -4.01 1.64 6.38
C ILE A 253 -2.78 1.98 7.22
N ASN A 254 -1.99 0.99 7.63
CA ASN A 254 -0.79 1.21 8.41
C ASN A 254 0.24 2.04 7.65
N TYR A 255 0.43 1.78 6.34
CA TYR A 255 1.33 2.58 5.53
C TYR A 255 0.86 4.03 5.40
N GLY A 256 -0.42 4.25 5.20
CA GLY A 256 -1.01 5.58 5.20
C GLY A 256 -0.81 6.33 6.50
N MET A 257 -1.06 5.67 7.64
CA MET A 257 -0.89 6.24 8.98
C MET A 257 0.58 6.60 9.29
N LEU A 258 1.52 5.79 8.82
CA LEU A 258 2.96 6.03 9.01
C LEU A 258 3.49 7.15 8.13
N SER A 259 2.94 7.32 6.93
CA SER A 259 3.46 8.25 5.92
C SER A 259 2.77 9.62 5.90
N GLN A 260 1.51 9.71 6.41
CA GLN A 260 0.70 10.92 6.34
C GLN A 260 -0.05 11.20 7.64
N GLU A 261 0.28 12.29 8.32
CA GLU A 261 -0.33 12.65 9.60
C GLU A 261 -1.84 12.94 9.47
N ASP A 262 -2.26 13.64 8.42
CA ASP A 262 -3.67 13.90 8.12
C ASP A 262 -4.47 12.60 7.92
N PHE A 263 -3.84 11.57 7.36
CA PHE A 263 -4.48 10.27 7.22
C PHE A 263 -4.54 9.53 8.57
N TYR A 264 -3.49 9.61 9.39
CA TYR A 264 -3.50 9.06 10.75
C TYR A 264 -4.67 9.61 11.56
N ASP A 265 -4.85 10.94 11.58
CA ASP A 265 -5.91 11.59 12.33
C ASP A 265 -7.31 11.14 11.94
N ARG A 266 -7.50 10.71 10.70
CA ARG A 266 -8.77 10.15 10.20
C ARG A 266 -8.88 8.65 10.44
N ALA A 267 -7.78 7.92 10.27
CA ALA A 267 -7.76 6.47 10.29
C ALA A 267 -7.78 5.88 11.71
N LYS A 268 -7.32 6.61 12.73
CA LYS A 268 -7.29 6.15 14.13
C LYS A 268 -8.65 5.68 14.68
N ASP A 269 -9.76 6.18 14.11
CA ASP A 269 -11.11 5.83 14.53
C ASP A 269 -11.62 4.52 13.92
N PHE A 270 -11.02 4.04 12.81
CA PHE A 270 -11.40 2.81 12.12
C PHE A 270 -10.24 1.82 11.91
N ALA A 271 -9.03 2.20 12.26
CA ALA A 271 -7.90 1.26 12.29
C ALA A 271 -8.10 0.24 13.42
N LEU A 272 -7.77 -1.02 13.15
CA LEU A 272 -8.03 -2.09 14.09
C LEU A 272 -6.75 -2.73 14.62
N PHE A 273 -6.80 -3.11 15.89
CA PHE A 273 -5.97 -4.16 16.45
C PHE A 273 -6.65 -5.52 16.30
N LYS A 274 -5.85 -6.56 16.12
CA LYS A 274 -6.28 -7.96 16.17
C LYS A 274 -5.57 -8.62 17.35
N ASP A 275 -6.29 -9.33 18.21
CA ASP A 275 -5.70 -10.08 19.29
C ASP A 275 -5.32 -11.51 18.86
N VAL A 276 -4.63 -12.24 19.74
CA VAL A 276 -4.21 -13.63 19.49
C VAL A 276 -5.38 -14.61 19.41
N ASP A 277 -6.58 -14.21 19.85
CA ASP A 277 -7.82 -14.99 19.76
C ASP A 277 -8.63 -14.65 18.49
N GLY A 278 -8.10 -13.75 17.64
CA GLY A 278 -8.71 -13.35 16.38
C GLY A 278 -9.83 -12.33 16.50
N LYS A 279 -9.94 -11.64 17.65
CA LYS A 279 -10.91 -10.56 17.85
C LYS A 279 -10.32 -9.22 17.40
N TYR A 280 -11.19 -8.35 16.90
CA TYR A 280 -10.81 -7.04 16.39
C TYR A 280 -11.32 -5.92 17.28
N PHE A 281 -10.50 -4.89 17.47
CA PHE A 281 -10.78 -3.74 18.33
C PHE A 281 -10.27 -2.46 17.66
N THR A 282 -11.01 -1.36 17.80
CA THR A 282 -10.40 -0.04 17.57
C THR A 282 -9.39 0.26 18.66
N PHE A 283 -8.56 1.29 18.47
CA PHE A 283 -7.56 1.66 19.48
C PHE A 283 -8.21 2.01 20.83
N GLU A 284 -9.34 2.72 20.83
CA GLU A 284 -10.07 3.09 22.06
C GLU A 284 -10.79 1.89 22.70
N GLU A 285 -11.35 0.97 21.91
CA GLU A 285 -11.95 -0.27 22.43
C GLU A 285 -10.91 -1.12 23.15
N TYR A 286 -9.74 -1.28 22.53
CA TYR A 286 -8.66 -2.07 23.12
C TYR A 286 -8.06 -1.41 24.36
N LYS A 287 -7.86 -0.10 24.33
CA LYS A 287 -7.43 0.69 25.48
C LYS A 287 -8.39 0.51 26.65
N THR A 288 -9.69 0.56 26.42
CA THR A 288 -10.72 0.35 27.44
C THR A 288 -10.66 -1.07 27.99
N LEU A 289 -10.47 -2.07 27.12
CA LEU A 289 -10.38 -3.47 27.52
C LEU A 289 -9.22 -3.74 28.48
N ILE A 290 -8.06 -3.17 28.24
CA ILE A 290 -6.84 -3.51 28.98
C ILE A 290 -6.55 -2.58 30.16
N LYS A 291 -7.23 -1.46 30.27
CA LYS A 291 -6.95 -0.38 31.23
C LYS A 291 -6.80 -0.86 32.68
N ASP A 292 -7.73 -1.68 33.15
CA ASP A 292 -7.76 -2.09 34.56
C ASP A 292 -6.68 -3.12 34.87
N ASN A 293 -6.36 -4.01 33.94
CA ASN A 293 -5.44 -5.13 34.17
C ASN A 293 -4.00 -4.85 33.70
N GLN A 294 -3.81 -3.96 32.71
CA GLN A 294 -2.52 -3.76 32.05
C GLN A 294 -1.94 -2.36 32.26
N THR A 295 -2.37 -1.65 33.31
CA THR A 295 -1.73 -0.43 33.78
C THR A 295 -0.63 -0.78 34.79
N ASP A 296 0.59 -0.30 34.55
CA ASP A 296 1.73 -0.51 35.46
C ASP A 296 1.66 0.44 36.69
N LYS A 297 2.57 0.26 37.66
CA LYS A 297 2.65 1.05 38.88
C LYS A 297 2.90 2.55 38.64
N ASP A 298 3.45 2.90 37.48
CA ASP A 298 3.78 4.29 37.08
C ASP A 298 2.63 4.94 36.28
N GLY A 299 1.53 4.19 36.09
CA GLY A 299 0.34 4.64 35.37
C GLY A 299 0.46 4.54 33.86
N ASN A 300 1.41 3.81 33.32
CA ASN A 300 1.51 3.55 31.89
C ASN A 300 0.66 2.32 31.50
N LEU A 301 -0.07 2.46 30.44
CA LEU A 301 -0.84 1.38 29.84
C LEU A 301 0.06 0.51 28.97
N VAL A 302 0.13 -0.79 29.26
CA VAL A 302 1.01 -1.73 28.58
C VAL A 302 0.24 -2.57 27.59
N TYR A 303 0.50 -2.37 26.31
CA TYR A 303 -0.02 -3.16 25.20
C TYR A 303 0.92 -4.35 24.98
N LEU A 304 0.51 -5.53 25.44
CA LEU A 304 1.24 -6.76 25.16
C LEU A 304 0.97 -7.23 23.74
N TYR A 305 2.01 -7.71 23.05
CA TYR A 305 1.84 -8.25 21.72
C TYR A 305 2.74 -9.46 21.44
N ALA A 306 2.30 -10.29 20.49
CA ALA A 306 3.06 -11.38 19.91
C ALA A 306 3.20 -11.15 18.40
N ASN A 307 4.32 -11.55 17.82
CA ASN A 307 4.54 -11.51 16.38
C ASN A 307 4.63 -12.90 15.73
N ASN A 308 4.61 -13.95 16.54
CA ASN A 308 4.48 -15.33 16.12
C ASN A 308 3.74 -16.13 17.22
N LYS A 309 2.50 -16.46 16.92
CA LYS A 309 1.62 -17.13 17.90
C LYS A 309 2.11 -18.51 18.32
N GLU A 310 2.73 -19.24 17.41
CA GLU A 310 3.21 -20.61 17.67
C GLU A 310 4.48 -20.59 18.50
N GLU A 311 5.48 -19.84 18.10
CA GLU A 311 6.77 -19.73 18.81
C GLU A 311 6.62 -19.09 20.19
N GLN A 312 5.66 -18.16 20.36
CA GLN A 312 5.43 -17.44 21.61
C GLN A 312 4.28 -18.00 22.45
N TYR A 313 3.80 -19.20 22.11
CA TYR A 313 2.63 -19.80 22.75
C TYR A 313 2.70 -19.81 24.29
N SER A 314 3.82 -20.25 24.87
CA SER A 314 3.97 -20.33 26.34
C SER A 314 3.89 -18.96 27.04
N TYR A 315 4.41 -17.92 26.41
CA TYR A 315 4.35 -16.54 26.92
C TYR A 315 2.94 -15.95 26.79
N ILE A 316 2.25 -16.25 25.69
CA ILE A 316 0.86 -15.86 25.46
C ILE A 316 -0.03 -16.51 26.54
N GLU A 317 0.13 -17.81 26.81
CA GLU A 317 -0.65 -18.50 27.84
C GLU A 317 -0.36 -17.98 29.25
N ALA A 318 0.90 -17.67 29.57
CA ALA A 318 1.25 -17.04 30.85
C ALA A 318 0.59 -15.66 31.00
N ALA A 319 0.53 -14.86 29.93
CA ALA A 319 -0.16 -13.58 29.94
C ALA A 319 -1.67 -13.74 30.13
N LYS A 320 -2.31 -14.70 29.43
CA LYS A 320 -3.74 -15.02 29.57
C LYS A 320 -4.10 -15.49 30.98
N GLN A 321 -3.26 -16.31 31.63
CA GLN A 321 -3.45 -16.75 33.01
C GLN A 321 -3.47 -15.59 34.01
N LYS A 322 -2.77 -14.49 33.71
CA LYS A 322 -2.81 -13.24 34.48
C LYS A 322 -4.02 -12.36 34.12
N GLY A 323 -4.87 -12.79 33.18
CA GLY A 323 -6.00 -11.99 32.67
C GLY A 323 -5.58 -10.88 31.71
N TYR A 324 -4.39 -10.97 31.10
CA TYR A 324 -3.91 -9.99 30.14
C TYR A 324 -4.36 -10.34 28.74
N SER A 325 -4.66 -9.31 27.95
CA SER A 325 -4.91 -9.41 26.50
C SER A 325 -3.62 -9.23 25.73
N VAL A 326 -3.44 -9.96 24.65
CA VAL A 326 -2.25 -9.94 23.81
C VAL A 326 -2.65 -9.67 22.36
N LEU A 327 -2.07 -8.64 21.75
CA LEU A 327 -2.24 -8.33 20.35
C LEU A 327 -1.43 -9.28 19.46
N LEU A 328 -1.91 -9.53 18.24
CA LEU A 328 -1.20 -10.26 17.22
C LEU A 328 -0.65 -9.27 16.18
N MET A 329 0.67 -9.13 16.10
CA MET A 329 1.38 -8.16 15.27
C MET A 329 2.43 -8.87 14.39
N GLU A 330 1.96 -9.52 13.30
CA GLU A 330 2.78 -10.32 12.37
C GLU A 330 3.15 -9.58 11.08
N GLY A 331 2.70 -8.32 10.96
CA GLY A 331 2.87 -7.51 9.75
C GLY A 331 4.25 -6.85 9.65
N GLN A 332 4.70 -6.64 8.42
CA GLN A 332 5.97 -5.97 8.13
C GLN A 332 6.05 -4.54 8.71
N LEU A 333 4.92 -3.84 8.76
CA LEU A 333 4.84 -2.48 9.28
C LEU A 333 4.53 -2.40 10.78
N ASP A 334 4.38 -3.53 11.48
CA ASP A 334 3.95 -3.51 12.88
C ASP A 334 5.00 -2.90 13.81
N THR A 335 6.29 -3.11 13.57
CA THR A 335 7.35 -2.45 14.38
C THR A 335 7.36 -0.92 14.21
N PRO A 336 7.36 -0.36 12.99
CA PRO A 336 7.17 1.09 12.80
C PRO A 336 5.86 1.61 13.42
N MET A 337 4.76 0.86 13.27
CA MET A 337 3.46 1.24 13.86
C MET A 337 3.53 1.32 15.37
N VAL A 338 4.13 0.34 16.03
CA VAL A 338 4.32 0.36 17.49
C VAL A 338 5.10 1.60 17.92
N ASN A 339 6.21 1.92 17.27
CA ASN A 339 7.01 3.11 17.61
C ASN A 339 6.23 4.42 17.43
N MET A 340 5.43 4.52 16.36
CA MET A 340 4.57 5.69 16.14
C MET A 340 3.45 5.76 17.19
N LEU A 341 2.78 4.65 17.49
CA LEU A 341 1.67 4.60 18.46
C LEU A 341 2.14 4.97 19.87
N GLU A 342 3.33 4.54 20.30
CA GLU A 342 3.90 4.96 21.59
C GLU A 342 4.12 6.47 21.68
N GLN A 343 4.40 7.15 20.57
CA GLN A 343 4.51 8.61 20.52
C GLN A 343 3.15 9.32 20.51
N LYS A 344 2.15 8.71 19.89
CA LYS A 344 0.81 9.30 19.71
C LYS A 344 -0.14 9.00 20.88
N LEU A 345 0.00 7.85 21.53
CA LEU A 345 -0.83 7.42 22.66
C LEU A 345 -0.15 7.77 23.97
N GLU A 346 -0.73 8.74 24.68
CA GLU A 346 -0.19 9.18 25.97
C GLU A 346 -0.07 8.03 26.98
N LYS A 347 1.03 7.99 27.71
CA LYS A 347 1.32 7.00 28.75
C LYS A 347 1.05 5.56 28.29
N SER A 348 1.43 5.25 27.07
CA SER A 348 1.27 3.91 26.48
C SER A 348 2.62 3.32 26.11
N ARG A 349 2.77 2.03 26.34
CA ARG A 349 3.96 1.25 26.01
C ARG A 349 3.54 -0.06 25.36
N PHE A 350 4.20 -0.42 24.28
CA PHE A 350 4.04 -1.72 23.64
C PHE A 350 5.19 -2.64 24.03
N THR A 351 4.87 -3.86 24.44
CA THR A 351 5.88 -4.81 24.93
C THR A 351 5.56 -6.20 24.40
N ARG A 352 6.54 -6.83 23.74
CA ARG A 352 6.36 -8.18 23.24
C ARG A 352 6.34 -9.19 24.41
N VAL A 353 5.47 -10.19 24.36
CA VAL A 353 5.21 -11.12 25.47
C VAL A 353 6.42 -11.89 25.96
N ASP A 354 7.44 -12.07 25.11
CA ASP A 354 8.71 -12.78 25.41
C ASP A 354 9.88 -11.82 25.68
N SER A 355 9.61 -10.53 25.85
CA SER A 355 10.68 -9.55 26.09
C SER A 355 11.22 -9.57 27.51
N ASP A 356 10.41 -10.04 28.46
CA ASP A 356 10.80 -10.25 29.87
C ASP A 356 9.85 -11.28 30.52
N ILE A 357 10.11 -11.64 31.78
CA ILE A 357 9.19 -12.44 32.57
C ILE A 357 7.85 -11.70 32.75
N ILE A 358 6.76 -12.47 32.88
CA ILE A 358 5.39 -11.91 32.88
C ILE A 358 5.18 -10.84 33.96
N ASP A 359 5.78 -10.99 35.15
CA ASP A 359 5.63 -10.04 36.25
C ASP A 359 6.40 -8.73 36.03
N ARG A 360 7.36 -8.71 35.08
CA ARG A 360 8.11 -7.50 34.67
C ARG A 360 7.55 -6.85 33.42
N LEU A 361 6.78 -7.57 32.63
CA LEU A 361 6.10 -6.99 31.47
C LEU A 361 5.14 -5.87 31.89
N ILE A 362 4.40 -6.09 32.98
CA ILE A 362 3.52 -5.12 33.61
C ILE A 362 3.85 -5.06 35.10
N VAL A 363 4.69 -4.11 35.46
CA VAL A 363 5.19 -3.98 36.85
C VAL A 363 4.08 -3.37 37.71
N LYS A 364 3.44 -4.18 38.56
CA LYS A 364 2.40 -3.71 39.52
C LYS A 364 2.96 -3.49 40.91
N GLU A 365 3.94 -4.31 41.32
CA GLU A 365 4.59 -4.25 42.61
C GLU A 365 6.11 -4.36 42.44
N ASP A 366 6.88 -4.08 43.46
CA ASP A 366 8.33 -4.32 43.41
C ASP A 366 8.63 -5.82 43.29
N ALA A 367 9.61 -6.15 42.45
CA ALA A 367 9.98 -7.53 42.19
C ALA A 367 10.39 -8.27 43.49
N LYS A 368 9.89 -9.48 43.66
CA LYS A 368 10.33 -10.37 44.75
C LYS A 368 11.83 -10.64 44.59
N LYS A 369 12.56 -10.44 45.67
CA LYS A 369 13.97 -10.81 45.69
C LYS A 369 14.10 -12.34 45.91
N THR A 370 15.13 -12.92 45.26
CA THR A 370 15.47 -14.31 45.51
C THR A 370 15.99 -14.48 46.95
N ASP A 371 15.67 -15.60 47.56
CA ASP A 371 16.18 -15.99 48.89
C ASP A 371 17.63 -16.47 48.82
N LEU A 372 18.20 -16.68 47.64
CA LEU A 372 19.58 -17.09 47.43
C LEU A 372 20.56 -15.97 47.78
N ASN A 373 21.64 -16.30 48.46
CA ASN A 373 22.72 -15.37 48.66
C ASN A 373 23.53 -15.16 47.39
N LYS A 374 24.42 -14.17 47.37
CA LYS A 374 25.20 -13.79 46.21
C LYS A 374 26.04 -14.95 45.64
N GLU A 375 26.70 -15.74 46.54
CA GLU A 375 27.55 -16.83 46.14
C GLU A 375 26.76 -17.95 45.46
N GLN A 376 25.59 -18.27 46.00
CA GLN A 376 24.66 -19.25 45.38
C GLN A 376 24.16 -18.78 44.03
N THR A 377 23.81 -17.50 43.89
CA THR A 377 23.36 -16.88 42.63
C THR A 377 24.47 -16.89 41.57
N ASP A 378 25.69 -16.57 41.96
CA ASP A 378 26.85 -16.54 41.07
C ASP A 378 27.22 -17.97 40.61
N ASN A 379 27.24 -18.93 41.51
CA ASN A 379 27.49 -20.36 41.21
C ASN A 379 26.46 -20.91 40.24
N LEU A 380 25.16 -20.70 40.52
CA LEU A 380 24.07 -21.16 39.65
C LEU A 380 24.20 -20.54 38.25
N SER A 381 24.46 -19.24 38.18
CA SER A 381 24.65 -18.53 36.91
C SER A 381 25.85 -19.06 36.13
N GLN A 382 26.94 -19.40 36.80
CA GLN A 382 28.15 -19.94 36.19
C GLN A 382 27.92 -21.35 35.61
N VAL A 383 27.22 -22.22 36.34
CA VAL A 383 26.87 -23.56 35.87
C VAL A 383 26.11 -23.46 34.55
N PHE A 384 25.05 -22.66 34.50
CA PHE A 384 24.26 -22.50 33.29
C PHE A 384 25.04 -21.84 32.15
N ARG A 385 25.82 -20.80 32.42
CA ARG A 385 26.71 -20.16 31.40
C ARG A 385 27.68 -21.14 30.77
N SER A 386 28.22 -22.07 31.54
CA SER A 386 29.15 -23.07 31.03
C SER A 386 28.54 -24.08 30.06
N GLN A 387 27.21 -24.24 30.09
CA GLN A 387 26.45 -25.13 29.22
C GLN A 387 25.82 -24.40 27.98
N MET A 388 25.94 -23.06 27.90
CA MET A 388 25.38 -22.32 26.78
C MET A 388 26.15 -22.59 25.47
N PRO A 389 25.46 -22.78 24.35
CA PRO A 389 26.11 -22.94 23.06
C PRO A 389 26.80 -21.63 22.66
N LYS A 390 27.96 -21.75 22.03
CA LYS A 390 28.63 -20.62 21.41
C LYS A 390 28.03 -20.44 20.01
N LEU A 391 27.28 -19.37 19.81
CA LEU A 391 26.69 -19.03 18.53
C LEU A 391 27.27 -17.69 18.05
N ASP A 392 27.69 -17.63 16.79
CA ASP A 392 28.35 -16.43 16.22
C ASP A 392 27.42 -15.18 16.17
N LYS A 393 26.12 -15.39 16.23
CA LYS A 393 25.11 -14.33 16.11
C LYS A 393 24.16 -14.23 17.29
N ALA A 394 24.51 -14.83 18.45
CA ALA A 394 23.70 -14.73 19.64
C ALA A 394 24.56 -14.63 20.90
N GLU A 395 24.15 -13.75 21.82
CA GLU A 395 24.74 -13.58 23.16
C GLU A 395 23.70 -13.97 24.21
N PHE A 396 24.17 -14.68 25.24
CA PHE A 396 23.32 -15.16 26.32
C PHE A 396 23.75 -14.55 27.65
N PHE A 397 22.80 -13.95 28.34
CA PHE A 397 22.95 -13.43 29.69
C PHE A 397 22.12 -14.30 30.64
N VAL A 398 22.73 -14.71 31.75
CA VAL A 398 22.05 -15.57 32.74
C VAL A 398 21.75 -14.72 33.96
N GLU A 399 20.49 -14.72 34.39
CA GLU A 399 20.00 -14.07 35.60
C GLU A 399 19.15 -15.05 36.43
N VAL A 400 19.11 -14.84 37.77
CA VAL A 400 18.37 -15.66 38.71
C VAL A 400 17.25 -14.84 39.34
N GLN A 401 16.03 -15.37 39.32
CA GLN A 401 14.82 -14.70 39.79
C GLN A 401 13.93 -15.65 40.58
N ALA A 402 13.22 -15.12 41.58
CA ALA A 402 12.19 -15.85 42.32
C ALA A 402 10.84 -15.71 41.57
N LEU A 403 10.40 -16.78 40.88
CA LEU A 403 9.20 -16.76 40.04
C LEU A 403 8.05 -17.61 40.62
N GLY A 404 8.29 -18.31 41.75
CA GLY A 404 7.35 -19.25 42.33
C GLY A 404 7.54 -20.68 41.80
N GLU A 405 7.26 -21.68 42.64
CA GLU A 405 7.54 -23.11 42.38
C GLU A 405 6.78 -23.69 41.19
N GLN A 406 5.62 -23.11 40.85
CA GLN A 406 4.73 -23.60 39.78
C GLN A 406 5.10 -23.04 38.38
N ASN A 407 5.97 -22.04 38.33
CA ASN A 407 6.41 -21.48 37.07
C ASN A 407 7.58 -22.28 36.46
N GLN A 408 7.87 -22.06 35.20
CA GLN A 408 8.92 -22.78 34.47
C GLN A 408 10.28 -22.62 35.14
N PRO A 409 11.13 -23.67 35.11
CA PRO A 409 12.45 -23.63 35.72
C PRO A 409 13.40 -22.66 35.04
N VAL A 410 13.27 -22.51 33.72
CA VAL A 410 14.08 -21.65 32.87
C VAL A 410 13.19 -20.95 31.84
N LEU A 411 13.37 -19.67 31.70
CA LEU A 411 12.70 -18.85 30.67
C LEU A 411 13.77 -18.17 29.79
N ILE A 412 13.52 -18.06 28.51
CA ILE A 412 14.40 -17.35 27.58
C ILE A 412 13.66 -16.09 27.13
N THR A 413 14.21 -14.93 27.42
CA THR A 413 13.60 -13.65 27.03
C THR A 413 14.53 -12.84 26.12
N GLN A 414 13.97 -11.94 25.33
CA GLN A 414 14.72 -11.11 24.39
C GLN A 414 14.42 -9.62 24.60
N ASN A 415 15.41 -8.84 24.95
CA ASN A 415 15.24 -7.40 25.22
C ASN A 415 14.50 -6.67 24.09
N GLU A 416 13.41 -6.00 24.44
CA GLU A 416 12.53 -5.29 23.51
C GLU A 416 13.25 -4.19 22.73
N TYR A 417 14.04 -3.37 23.40
CA TYR A 417 14.72 -2.24 22.78
C TYR A 417 15.70 -2.70 21.68
N MET A 418 16.60 -3.63 22.01
CA MET A 418 17.61 -4.12 21.05
C MET A 418 16.95 -4.80 19.85
N ARG A 419 15.90 -5.58 20.10
CA ARG A 419 15.14 -6.24 19.05
C ARG A 419 14.47 -5.24 18.10
N ARG A 420 13.82 -4.19 18.63
CA ARG A 420 13.20 -3.15 17.81
C ARG A 420 14.24 -2.37 17.00
N MET A 421 15.36 -2.00 17.61
CA MET A 421 16.43 -1.30 16.90
C MET A 421 16.95 -2.14 15.72
N LYS A 422 17.11 -3.46 15.92
CA LYS A 422 17.50 -4.39 14.86
C LYS A 422 16.44 -4.48 13.76
N ALA A 423 15.16 -4.58 14.12
CA ALA A 423 14.07 -4.61 13.15
C ALA A 423 13.98 -3.29 12.34
N MET A 424 14.14 -2.15 13.01
CA MET A 424 14.12 -0.83 12.34
C MET A 424 15.31 -0.62 11.41
N SER A 425 16.44 -1.27 11.65
CA SER A 425 17.62 -1.16 10.79
C SER A 425 17.38 -1.61 9.35
N GLN A 426 16.34 -2.41 9.12
CA GLN A 426 15.91 -2.84 7.78
C GLN A 426 15.20 -1.74 7.00
N PHE A 427 14.65 -0.73 7.68
CA PHE A 427 13.88 0.35 7.07
C PHE A 427 14.64 1.68 6.98
N GLN A 428 15.75 1.84 7.73
CA GLN A 428 16.50 3.08 7.79
C GLN A 428 17.97 2.85 7.43
N ALA A 429 18.41 3.43 6.32
CA ALA A 429 19.77 3.27 5.78
C ALA A 429 20.90 3.65 6.76
N GLY A 430 20.64 4.52 7.75
CA GLY A 430 21.61 4.92 8.78
C GLY A 430 21.76 3.94 9.96
N MET A 431 20.93 2.90 10.05
CA MET A 431 20.90 1.97 11.19
C MET A 431 21.51 0.59 10.90
N ASN A 432 22.23 0.42 9.81
CA ASN A 432 22.84 -0.86 9.39
C ASN A 432 23.71 -1.53 10.48
N PHE A 433 24.30 -0.73 11.38
CA PHE A 433 25.10 -1.22 12.51
C PHE A 433 24.28 -2.15 13.41
N TYR A 434 23.06 -1.77 13.77
CA TYR A 434 22.20 -2.60 14.63
C TYR A 434 21.78 -3.91 13.96
N GLY A 435 21.62 -3.92 12.63
CA GLY A 435 21.30 -5.13 11.87
C GLY A 435 22.40 -6.21 11.93
N GLN A 436 23.65 -5.80 12.18
CA GLN A 436 24.81 -6.70 12.29
C GLN A 436 25.11 -7.17 13.71
N MET A 437 24.47 -6.57 14.73
CA MET A 437 24.67 -6.96 16.12
C MET A 437 24.13 -8.36 16.39
N PRO A 438 24.78 -9.17 17.26
CA PRO A 438 24.23 -10.44 17.70
C PRO A 438 22.90 -10.25 18.42
N ASP A 439 22.05 -11.26 18.34
CA ASP A 439 20.82 -11.29 19.13
C ASP A 439 21.16 -11.50 20.60
N SER A 440 20.54 -10.72 21.48
CA SER A 440 20.75 -10.78 22.91
C SER A 440 19.58 -11.49 23.59
N TYR A 441 19.86 -12.57 24.29
CA TYR A 441 18.89 -13.36 25.04
C TYR A 441 19.21 -13.38 26.51
N ASN A 442 18.18 -13.26 27.36
CA ASN A 442 18.30 -13.47 28.79
C ASN A 442 17.77 -14.86 29.14
N ILE A 443 18.59 -15.64 29.84
CA ILE A 443 18.22 -16.91 30.39
C ILE A 443 17.86 -16.66 31.86
N VAL A 444 16.58 -16.68 32.15
CA VAL A 444 16.05 -16.42 33.51
C VAL A 444 15.87 -17.74 34.23
N LEU A 445 16.63 -17.95 35.29
CA LEU A 445 16.58 -19.14 36.15
C LEU A 445 15.63 -18.88 37.31
N ASN A 446 14.62 -19.73 37.46
CA ASN A 446 13.66 -19.66 38.55
C ASN A 446 14.21 -20.29 39.85
N SER A 447 14.70 -19.48 40.76
CA SER A 447 15.27 -19.93 42.03
C SER A 447 14.29 -20.71 42.92
N ASP A 448 12.99 -20.52 42.72
CA ASP A 448 11.97 -21.20 43.53
C ASP A 448 11.67 -22.63 43.02
N HIS A 449 11.99 -22.90 41.74
CA HIS A 449 11.64 -24.16 41.09
C HIS A 449 12.46 -25.32 41.63
N PRO A 450 11.84 -26.48 41.96
CA PRO A 450 12.53 -27.63 42.57
C PRO A 450 13.71 -28.17 41.73
N LEU A 451 13.61 -28.14 40.40
CA LEU A 451 14.72 -28.59 39.54
C LEU A 451 15.92 -27.66 39.60
N VAL A 452 15.71 -26.34 39.71
CA VAL A 452 16.80 -25.36 39.83
C VAL A 452 17.46 -25.47 41.20
N LYS A 453 16.67 -25.65 42.26
CA LYS A 453 17.18 -25.92 43.61
C LYS A 453 18.06 -27.17 43.71
N LYS A 454 17.88 -28.19 42.85
CA LYS A 454 18.73 -29.40 42.81
C LYS A 454 20.10 -29.17 42.18
N VAL A 455 20.29 -28.06 41.47
CA VAL A 455 21.55 -27.69 40.81
C VAL A 455 22.46 -26.90 41.77
N LEU A 456 21.87 -26.30 42.80
CA LEU A 456 22.58 -25.64 43.89
C LEU A 456 23.24 -26.66 44.83
#